data_65b7333735fa0fe2833a33935ae4caa7
#
_entry.id   65b7333735fa0fe2833a33935ae4caa7
#
_cell.length_a   1.000
_cell.length_b   1.000
_cell.length_c   1.000
_cell.angle_alpha   90.00
_cell.angle_beta   90.00
_cell.angle_gamma   90.00
#
_symmetry.space_group_name_H-M   'P 1'
#
loop_
_entity.id
_entity.type
_entity.pdbx_description
1 polymer ?
#
loop_
_entity_poly.entity_id
_entity_poly.type
_entity_poly.pdbx_seq_one_letter_code
_entity_poly.pdbx_strand_id
1 'polypeptide(L)'
;YSKIYAEEIQKFEHAELIILFGSVLSNKDFNDVDVLFITNKPKEVTKFCLNLSKIRTKPVVPLILKKEDLINEIENKKEVVLNILKTGVIIRGESTFLDVLKNVKQQR
;
A
#
# COMPACT_ATOMS: atom_id res chain seq x y z
N TYR A 1 16.08 -5.32 4.17
CA TYR A 1 15.30 -5.91 3.07
C TYR A 1 14.13 -5.02 2.68
N SER A 2 13.37 -4.54 3.66
CA SER A 2 12.26 -3.62 3.38
C SER A 2 12.72 -2.33 2.69
N LYS A 3 13.91 -1.85 3.02
CA LYS A 3 14.49 -0.65 2.43
C LYS A 3 14.70 -0.79 0.93
N ILE A 4 15.18 -1.94 0.46
CA ILE A 4 15.40 -2.18 -0.97
C ILE A 4 14.08 -2.12 -1.72
N TYR A 5 13.05 -2.79 -1.20
CA TYR A 5 11.73 -2.77 -1.80
C TYR A 5 11.10 -1.38 -1.75
N ALA A 6 11.26 -0.67 -0.63
CA ALA A 6 10.75 0.69 -0.51
C ALA A 6 11.36 1.62 -1.56
N GLU A 7 12.66 1.53 -1.79
CA GLU A 7 13.33 2.34 -2.80
C GLU A 7 12.82 2.05 -4.22
N GLU A 8 12.60 0.77 -4.54
CA GLU A 8 12.09 0.39 -5.85
C GLU A 8 10.62 0.81 -6.03
N ILE A 9 9.81 0.60 -5.01
CA ILE A 9 8.38 0.92 -5.05
C ILE A 9 8.16 2.43 -5.12
N GLN A 10 9.02 3.21 -4.50
CA GLN A 10 8.95 4.66 -4.52
C GLN A 10 9.05 5.23 -5.94
N LYS A 11 9.64 4.50 -6.87
CA LYS A 11 9.78 4.91 -8.27
C LYS A 11 8.47 4.88 -9.04
N PHE A 12 7.46 4.18 -8.52
CA PHE A 12 6.16 4.10 -9.17
C PHE A 12 5.42 5.44 -9.01
N GLU A 13 5.05 6.07 -10.12
CA GLU A 13 4.49 7.43 -10.13
C GLU A 13 2.98 7.50 -10.33
N HIS A 14 2.30 6.36 -10.57
CA HIS A 14 0.89 6.35 -10.92
C HIS A 14 -0.02 6.01 -9.75
N ALA A 15 0.40 6.32 -8.52
CA ALA A 15 -0.42 6.11 -7.32
C ALA A 15 -0.42 7.37 -6.47
N GLU A 16 -1.57 7.66 -5.87
CA GLU A 16 -1.74 8.79 -4.97
C GLU A 16 -1.19 8.50 -3.58
N LEU A 17 -1.18 7.22 -3.20
CA LEU A 17 -0.71 6.77 -1.89
C LEU A 17 -0.15 5.37 -2.05
N ILE A 18 1.00 5.12 -1.43
CA ILE A 18 1.64 3.79 -1.39
C ILE A 18 2.03 3.50 0.04
N ILE A 19 1.57 2.37 0.58
CA ILE A 19 1.90 1.92 1.94
C ILE A 19 2.46 0.51 1.88
N LEU A 20 3.66 0.33 2.40
CA LEU A 20 4.28 -0.98 2.57
C LEU A 20 3.82 -1.57 3.89
N PHE A 21 3.38 -2.82 3.90
CA PHE A 21 2.87 -3.45 5.11
C PHE A 21 3.19 -4.95 5.15
N GLY A 22 2.82 -5.58 6.24
CA GLY A 22 2.94 -7.02 6.38
C GLY A 22 4.31 -7.48 6.86
N SER A 23 4.61 -8.74 6.62
CA SER A 23 5.76 -9.41 7.21
C SER A 23 7.11 -8.83 6.80
N VAL A 24 7.19 -8.16 5.64
CA VAL A 24 8.43 -7.53 5.18
C VAL A 24 8.95 -6.48 6.17
N LEU A 25 8.06 -5.88 6.97
CA LEU A 25 8.45 -4.85 7.93
C LEU A 25 9.09 -5.41 9.19
N SER A 26 8.79 -6.64 9.56
CA SER A 26 9.21 -7.20 10.84
C SER A 26 10.00 -8.50 10.74
N ASN A 27 9.98 -9.17 9.61
CA ASN A 27 10.61 -10.47 9.41
C ASN A 27 11.70 -10.44 8.38
N LYS A 28 12.84 -11.07 8.71
CA LYS A 28 13.91 -11.27 7.74
C LYS A 28 13.54 -12.33 6.70
N ASP A 29 12.68 -13.27 7.09
CA ASP A 29 12.30 -14.42 6.26
C ASP A 29 10.86 -14.26 5.74
N PHE A 30 10.55 -13.09 5.23
CA PHE A 30 9.25 -12.84 4.63
C PHE A 30 9.12 -13.57 3.28
N ASN A 31 7.90 -13.99 2.95
CA ASN A 31 7.62 -14.68 1.69
C ASN A 31 7.12 -13.73 0.60
N ASP A 32 6.39 -12.72 1.00
CA ASP A 32 5.76 -11.74 0.11
C ASP A 32 6.06 -10.33 0.57
N VAL A 33 5.99 -9.39 -0.36
CA VAL A 33 6.05 -7.97 -0.07
C VAL A 33 4.65 -7.39 -0.33
N ASP A 34 3.94 -7.06 0.75
CA ASP A 34 2.58 -6.55 0.65
C ASP A 34 2.58 -5.03 0.53
N VAL A 35 1.90 -4.50 -0.47
CA VAL A 35 1.87 -3.07 -0.74
C VAL A 35 0.45 -2.62 -1.06
N LEU A 36 -0.01 -1.58 -0.37
CA LEU A 36 -1.27 -0.92 -0.69
C LEU A 36 -1.00 0.21 -1.69
N PHE A 37 -1.72 0.20 -2.79
CA PHE A 37 -1.68 1.27 -3.79
C PHE A 37 -3.05 1.91 -3.91
N ILE A 38 -3.13 3.21 -3.70
CA ILE A 38 -4.34 3.99 -3.98
C ILE A 38 -4.14 4.64 -5.34
N THR A 39 -4.93 4.23 -6.31
CA THR A 39 -4.70 4.63 -7.69
C THR A 39 -5.95 4.48 -8.56
N ASN A 40 -5.99 5.24 -9.65
CA ASN A 40 -6.98 5.08 -10.72
C ASN A 40 -6.41 4.25 -11.89
N LYS A 41 -5.20 3.72 -11.73
CA LYS A 41 -4.51 2.97 -12.79
C LYS A 41 -4.09 1.59 -12.31
N PRO A 42 -5.05 0.70 -12.03
CA PRO A 42 -4.73 -0.62 -11.48
C PRO A 42 -3.87 -1.49 -12.39
N LYS A 43 -4.04 -1.38 -13.71
CA LYS A 43 -3.23 -2.16 -14.65
C LYS A 43 -1.76 -1.77 -14.60
N GLU A 44 -1.47 -0.50 -14.40
CA GLU A 44 -0.10 -0.01 -14.27
C GLU A 44 0.56 -0.57 -13.00
N VAL A 45 -0.20 -0.64 -11.91
CA VAL A 45 0.28 -1.22 -10.65
C VAL A 45 0.61 -2.70 -10.86
N THR A 46 -0.30 -3.45 -11.47
CA THR A 46 -0.11 -4.88 -11.71
C THR A 46 1.15 -5.13 -12.53
N LYS A 47 1.32 -4.37 -13.60
CA LYS A 47 2.49 -4.48 -14.47
C LYS A 47 3.79 -4.18 -13.71
N PHE A 48 3.79 -3.11 -12.94
CA PHE A 48 4.94 -2.70 -12.14
C PHE A 48 5.32 -3.79 -11.13
N CYS A 49 4.35 -4.33 -10.42
CA CYS A 49 4.58 -5.36 -9.41
C CYS A 49 5.09 -6.67 -10.02
N LEU A 50 4.55 -7.06 -11.17
CA LEU A 50 5.03 -8.24 -11.88
C LEU A 50 6.49 -8.07 -12.31
N ASN A 51 6.85 -6.91 -12.84
CA ASN A 51 8.22 -6.63 -13.25
C ASN A 51 9.16 -6.64 -12.06
N LEU A 52 8.76 -6.01 -10.96
CA LEU A 52 9.58 -5.98 -9.75
C LEU A 52 9.76 -7.37 -9.17
N SER A 53 8.72 -8.19 -9.19
CA SER A 53 8.77 -9.58 -8.71
C SER A 53 9.76 -10.43 -9.51
N LYS A 54 9.95 -10.12 -10.80
CA LYS A 54 10.93 -10.82 -11.64
C LYS A 54 12.37 -10.40 -11.33
N ILE A 55 12.56 -9.14 -10.96
CA ILE A 55 13.89 -8.59 -10.68
C ILE A 55 14.36 -9.00 -9.28
N ARG A 56 13.46 -9.04 -8.33
CA ARG A 56 13.75 -9.37 -6.93
C ARG A 56 13.33 -10.81 -6.63
N THR A 57 13.83 -11.34 -5.52
CA THR A 57 13.61 -12.74 -5.15
C THR A 57 12.22 -13.02 -4.60
N LYS A 58 11.54 -12.01 -4.03
CA LYS A 58 10.23 -12.19 -3.41
C LYS A 58 9.15 -11.51 -4.23
N PRO A 59 7.97 -12.12 -4.36
CA PRO A 59 6.89 -11.48 -5.10
C PRO A 59 6.35 -10.25 -4.38
N VAL A 60 6.00 -9.25 -5.15
CA VAL A 60 5.32 -8.05 -4.67
C VAL A 60 3.83 -8.23 -4.92
N VAL A 61 3.05 -8.24 -3.84
CA VAL A 61 1.61 -8.50 -3.87
C VAL A 61 0.88 -7.20 -3.60
N PRO A 62 0.23 -6.62 -4.62
CA PRO A 62 -0.46 -5.36 -4.44
C PRO A 62 -1.88 -5.54 -3.93
N LEU A 63 -2.29 -4.67 -3.00
CA LEU A 63 -3.68 -4.42 -2.68
C LEU A 63 -4.02 -3.09 -3.35
N ILE A 64 -4.92 -3.11 -4.33
CA ILE A 64 -5.21 -1.94 -5.16
C ILE A 64 -6.60 -1.43 -4.86
N LEU A 65 -6.70 -0.17 -4.42
CA LEU A 65 -7.97 0.47 -4.10
C LEU A 65 -8.00 1.87 -4.70
N LYS A 66 -9.21 2.36 -4.96
CA LYS A 66 -9.44 3.77 -5.22
C LYS A 66 -9.55 4.51 -3.89
N LYS A 67 -9.41 5.82 -3.92
CA LYS A 67 -9.50 6.65 -2.70
C LYS A 67 -10.82 6.47 -1.97
N GLU A 68 -11.94 6.48 -2.69
CA GLU A 68 -13.27 6.30 -2.09
C GLU A 68 -13.44 4.89 -1.50
N ASP A 69 -12.83 3.88 -2.10
CA ASP A 69 -12.87 2.52 -1.55
C ASP A 69 -12.11 2.44 -0.24
N LEU A 70 -10.97 3.11 -0.15
CA LEU A 70 -10.20 3.16 1.09
C LEU A 70 -11.02 3.82 2.20
N ILE A 71 -11.66 4.94 1.90
CA ILE A 71 -12.51 5.65 2.86
C ILE A 71 -13.63 4.73 3.34
N ASN A 72 -14.31 4.04 2.43
CA ASN A 72 -15.38 3.11 2.76
C ASN A 72 -14.90 1.97 3.65
N GLU A 73 -13.72 1.41 3.35
CA GLU A 73 -13.16 0.32 4.16
C GLU A 73 -12.83 0.78 5.57
N ILE A 74 -12.33 2.00 5.73
CA ILE A 74 -12.06 2.58 7.04
C ILE A 74 -13.37 2.81 7.80
N GLU A 75 -14.38 3.38 7.14
CA GLU A 75 -15.69 3.65 7.75
C GLU A 75 -16.38 2.36 8.19
N ASN A 76 -16.20 1.29 7.43
CA ASN A 76 -16.75 -0.03 7.75
C ASN A 76 -15.86 -0.84 8.70
N LYS A 77 -14.82 -0.23 9.21
CA LYS A 77 -13.90 -0.84 10.20
C LYS A 77 -13.31 -2.17 9.73
N LYS A 78 -12.93 -2.23 8.46
CA LYS A 78 -12.28 -3.43 7.91
C LYS A 78 -10.91 -3.61 8.56
N GLU A 79 -10.75 -4.72 9.22
CA GLU A 79 -9.60 -4.99 10.07
C GLU A 79 -8.28 -4.93 9.33
N VAL A 80 -8.24 -5.51 8.13
CA VAL A 80 -7.02 -5.52 7.30
C VAL A 80 -6.58 -4.08 7.00
N VAL A 81 -7.51 -3.24 6.57
CA VAL A 81 -7.21 -1.86 6.21
C VAL A 81 -6.79 -1.06 7.44
N LEU A 82 -7.52 -1.20 8.55
CA LEU A 82 -7.16 -0.50 9.78
C LEU A 82 -5.76 -0.87 10.25
N ASN A 83 -5.41 -2.15 10.14
CA ASN A 83 -4.08 -2.62 10.52
C ASN A 83 -2.99 -2.04 9.60
N ILE A 84 -3.26 -1.95 8.30
CA ILE A 84 -2.34 -1.34 7.35
C ILE A 84 -2.07 0.12 7.72
N LEU A 85 -3.11 0.87 8.02
CA LEU A 85 -2.98 2.29 8.39
C LEU A 85 -2.24 2.47 9.71
N LYS A 86 -2.39 1.53 10.62
CA LYS A 86 -1.77 1.59 11.95
C LYS A 86 -0.30 1.21 11.93
N THR A 87 0.06 0.18 11.18
CA THR A 87 1.39 -0.44 11.24
C THR A 87 2.23 -0.29 9.98
N GLY A 88 1.62 0.10 8.87
CA GLY A 88 2.31 0.23 7.59
C GLY A 88 3.25 1.43 7.53
N VAL A 89 4.13 1.40 6.55
CA VAL A 89 5.07 2.50 6.29
C VAL A 89 4.66 3.19 5.00
N ILE A 90 4.42 4.50 5.09
CA ILE A 90 4.04 5.29 3.91
C ILE A 90 5.29 5.51 3.05
N ILE A 91 5.24 4.98 1.83
CA ILE A 91 6.33 5.15 0.86
C ILE A 91 6.15 6.46 0.10
N ARG A 92 4.90 6.79 -0.22
CA ARG A 92 4.56 7.99 -0.99
C ARG A 92 3.12 8.41 -0.67
N GLY A 93 2.86 9.72 -0.67
CA GLY A 93 1.50 10.24 -0.62
C GLY A 93 0.99 10.59 0.77
N GLU A 94 1.84 11.13 1.65
CA GLU A 94 1.43 11.54 2.99
C GLU A 94 0.25 12.50 2.97
N SER A 95 0.20 13.42 2.00
CA SER A 95 -0.90 14.38 1.89
C SER A 95 -2.21 13.68 1.55
N THR A 96 -2.18 12.68 0.68
CA THR A 96 -3.37 11.88 0.36
C THR A 96 -3.82 11.09 1.58
N PHE A 97 -2.89 10.53 2.34
CA PHE A 97 -3.19 9.82 3.58
C PHE A 97 -3.95 10.71 4.56
N LEU A 98 -3.45 11.93 4.79
CA LEU A 98 -4.09 12.89 5.68
C LEU A 98 -5.47 13.31 5.16
N ASP A 99 -5.61 13.49 3.85
CA ASP A 99 -6.87 13.85 3.23
C ASP A 99 -7.91 12.73 3.40
N VAL A 100 -7.50 11.49 3.22
CA VAL A 100 -8.38 10.33 3.46
C VAL A 100 -8.89 10.34 4.89
N LEU A 101 -8.00 10.53 5.87
CA LEU A 101 -8.40 10.55 7.27
C LEU A 101 -9.39 11.68 7.57
N LYS A 102 -9.23 12.83 6.94
CA LYS A 102 -10.16 13.95 7.10
C LYS A 102 -11.55 13.66 6.53
N ASN A 103 -11.61 12.83 5.49
CA ASN A 103 -12.85 12.52 4.80
C ASN A 103 -13.60 11.34 5.40
N VAL A 104 -12.98 10.62 6.33
CA VAL A 104 -13.65 9.52 7.03
C VAL A 104 -14.68 10.08 8.00
N LYS A 105 -15.91 9.61 7.88
CA LYS A 105 -16.97 10.00 8.81
C LYS A 105 -16.77 9.28 10.13
N GLN A 106 -16.72 10.04 11.20
CA GLN A 106 -16.63 9.46 12.52
C GLN A 106 -18.01 8.94 12.93
N GLN A 107 -18.02 7.68 13.31
CA GLN A 107 -19.23 7.08 13.89
C GLN A 107 -19.22 7.31 15.39
N ARG A 108 -20.31 7.78 15.87
CA ARG A 108 -20.50 8.03 17.30
C ARG A 108 -21.38 6.98 17.93
#